data_45036b11860d54d18d81127e50bf3265
#
_entry.id   45036b11860d54d18d81127e50bf3265
#
_cell.length_a   1.000
_cell.length_b   1.000
_cell.length_c   1.000
_cell.angle_alpha   90.00
_cell.angle_beta   90.00
_cell.angle_gamma   90.00
#
_symmetry.space_group_name_H-M   'P 1'
#
loop_
_entity.id
_entity.type
_entity.pdbx_description
1 polymer ?
#
loop_
_entity_poly.entity_id
_entity_poly.type
_entity_poly.pdbx_seq_one_letter_code
_entity_poly.pdbx_strand_id
1 'polypeptide(L)'
;MNRQTLLLFLCAIMLLGSYPADAQEKKLDPFTISYASVSGTRGPLWIAQDLGLFEKYGLDVNLIYIASGVTSVNALLGGSVDIIAASGSSAVGAAARGAPLVIIASLGHIAYKLVANPSITTIQGLKGKIIGSSRIGAGTDYALKRLLPKLGLTPGKDVQLIPTGISESDRRLVMMLQGKIDATLATDDNLLQLGARGAKLSVLADLYEKGVYTTGSDIATSRQLLKERPRQLKAFIMAMTEGTAYGRAHKDQTMRIYRKYLKIEDPKLLESIHKNYLLGTIPMRPYPREEALQNDIEDLSYTYPYLKGKKAAEFLDLSLLKSLEDEGFFKRLYGK
;
A
#
# COMPACT_ATOMS: atom_id res chain seq x y z
N MET A 1 -12.88 -66.15 -39.99
CA MET A 1 -13.00 -64.82 -39.41
C MET A 1 -13.36 -63.85 -40.54
N ASN A 2 -14.60 -63.31 -40.54
CA ASN A 2 -15.18 -62.60 -41.67
C ASN A 2 -14.55 -61.20 -41.82
N ARG A 3 -14.29 -60.76 -43.05
CA ARG A 3 -13.67 -59.46 -43.40
C ARG A 3 -14.38 -58.27 -42.72
N GLN A 4 -15.66 -58.41 -42.39
CA GLN A 4 -16.44 -57.39 -41.68
C GLN A 4 -16.09 -57.28 -40.18
N THR A 5 -15.68 -58.38 -39.53
CA THR A 5 -15.27 -58.38 -38.11
C THR A 5 -13.86 -57.77 -37.92
N LEU A 6 -13.02 -57.82 -38.94
CA LEU A 6 -11.70 -57.20 -38.92
C LEU A 6 -11.74 -55.66 -39.09
N LEU A 7 -12.69 -55.17 -39.88
CA LEU A 7 -12.93 -53.72 -40.06
C LEU A 7 -13.52 -53.06 -38.83
N LEU A 8 -14.39 -53.75 -38.09
CA LEU A 8 -14.95 -53.24 -36.83
C LEU A 8 -13.92 -53.19 -35.69
N PHE A 9 -12.94 -54.09 -35.68
CA PHE A 9 -11.82 -54.07 -34.72
C PHE A 9 -10.81 -52.98 -35.00
N LEU A 10 -10.56 -52.62 -36.27
CA LEU A 10 -9.68 -51.50 -36.65
C LEU A 10 -10.30 -50.13 -36.39
N CYS A 11 -11.63 -49.96 -36.51
CA CYS A 11 -12.32 -48.72 -36.17
C CYS A 11 -12.40 -48.47 -34.64
N ALA A 12 -12.44 -49.55 -33.82
CA ALA A 12 -12.47 -49.42 -32.35
C ALA A 12 -11.12 -49.00 -31.76
N ILE A 13 -10.00 -49.26 -32.44
CA ILE A 13 -8.65 -48.90 -31.99
C ILE A 13 -8.32 -47.43 -32.33
N MET A 14 -8.98 -46.81 -33.33
CA MET A 14 -8.76 -45.38 -33.65
C MET A 14 -9.54 -44.40 -32.75
N LEU A 15 -10.47 -44.88 -31.91
CA LEU A 15 -11.23 -44.03 -30.99
C LEU A 15 -10.62 -43.90 -29.59
N LEU A 16 -9.50 -44.57 -29.31
CA LEU A 16 -8.82 -44.54 -28.01
C LEU A 16 -7.58 -43.63 -27.97
N GLY A 17 -7.35 -42.79 -29.02
CA GLY A 17 -6.14 -42.00 -29.18
C GLY A 17 -6.26 -40.49 -28.97
N SER A 18 -7.33 -39.98 -28.35
CA SER A 18 -7.45 -38.57 -28.02
C SER A 18 -7.56 -38.39 -26.50
N TYR A 19 -6.51 -38.78 -25.79
CA TYR A 19 -6.31 -38.18 -24.48
C TYR A 19 -6.05 -36.69 -24.71
N PRO A 20 -6.82 -35.78 -24.08
CA PRO A 20 -6.46 -34.37 -24.12
C PRO A 20 -5.05 -34.24 -23.56
N ALA A 21 -4.19 -33.57 -24.32
CA ALA A 21 -2.85 -33.20 -23.87
C ALA A 21 -2.93 -32.73 -22.44
N ASP A 22 -2.18 -33.34 -21.55
CA ASP A 22 -1.97 -32.96 -20.18
C ASP A 22 -1.86 -31.41 -20.15
N ALA A 23 -2.88 -30.74 -19.65
CA ALA A 23 -2.77 -29.33 -19.32
C ALA A 23 -1.75 -29.30 -18.17
N GLN A 24 -0.48 -29.16 -18.52
CA GLN A 24 0.62 -29.08 -17.60
C GLN A 24 0.25 -27.98 -16.61
N GLU A 25 -0.10 -28.38 -15.41
CA GLU A 25 -0.53 -27.49 -14.34
C GLU A 25 0.55 -26.42 -14.21
N LYS A 26 0.22 -25.17 -14.57
CA LYS A 26 1.19 -24.07 -14.61
C LYS A 26 1.74 -23.88 -13.21
N LYS A 27 2.94 -24.40 -12.97
CA LYS A 27 3.61 -24.28 -11.66
C LYS A 27 3.71 -22.79 -11.32
N LEU A 28 3.01 -22.38 -10.28
CA LEU A 28 3.05 -21.01 -9.79
C LEU A 28 4.32 -20.79 -8.98
N ASP A 29 4.89 -19.61 -9.10
CA ASP A 29 6.06 -19.21 -8.31
C ASP A 29 5.60 -18.71 -6.94
N PRO A 30 6.04 -19.32 -5.82
CA PRO A 30 5.71 -18.84 -4.49
C PRO A 30 6.28 -17.45 -4.27
N PHE A 31 5.45 -16.56 -3.69
CA PHE A 31 5.77 -15.14 -3.54
C PHE A 31 5.07 -14.55 -2.30
N THR A 32 5.84 -14.05 -1.34
CA THR A 32 5.29 -13.52 -0.10
C THR A 32 5.33 -11.99 -0.09
N ILE A 33 4.19 -11.37 0.17
CA ILE A 33 4.01 -9.92 0.18
C ILE A 33 3.51 -9.48 1.55
N SER A 34 4.20 -8.54 2.19
CA SER A 34 3.67 -7.91 3.39
C SER A 34 3.08 -6.53 3.10
N TYR A 35 2.04 -6.17 3.85
CA TYR A 35 1.48 -4.83 3.85
C TYR A 35 1.37 -4.29 5.28
N ALA A 36 1.65 -2.99 5.48
CA ALA A 36 1.88 -2.42 6.80
C ALA A 36 0.67 -1.66 7.38
N SER A 37 -0.47 -1.63 6.67
CA SER A 37 -1.70 -0.99 7.16
C SER A 37 -2.93 -1.66 6.58
N VAL A 38 -4.02 -1.67 7.33
CA VAL A 38 -5.36 -2.06 6.86
C VAL A 38 -6.12 -0.78 6.55
N SER A 39 -6.11 -0.38 5.27
CA SER A 39 -6.81 0.82 4.78
C SER A 39 -7.16 0.65 3.30
N GLY A 40 -8.03 1.50 2.77
CA GLY A 40 -8.46 1.47 1.37
C GLY A 40 -7.32 1.55 0.34
N THR A 41 -6.13 2.05 0.74
CA THR A 41 -4.93 2.06 -0.12
C THR A 41 -4.46 0.66 -0.52
N ARG A 42 -4.84 -0.39 0.24
CA ARG A 42 -4.47 -1.79 -0.07
C ARG A 42 -5.42 -2.46 -1.06
N GLY A 43 -6.48 -1.76 -1.47
CA GLY A 43 -7.47 -2.26 -2.43
C GLY A 43 -6.88 -3.01 -3.61
N PRO A 44 -5.88 -2.49 -4.35
CA PRO A 44 -5.28 -3.19 -5.48
C PRO A 44 -4.72 -4.57 -5.14
N LEU A 45 -4.10 -4.74 -3.97
CA LEU A 45 -3.55 -6.03 -3.52
C LEU A 45 -4.68 -7.02 -3.20
N TRP A 46 -5.70 -6.56 -2.47
CA TRP A 46 -6.83 -7.40 -2.09
C TRP A 46 -7.68 -7.80 -3.29
N ILE A 47 -7.88 -6.87 -4.25
CA ILE A 47 -8.58 -7.16 -5.50
C ILE A 47 -7.80 -8.17 -6.33
N ALA A 48 -6.48 -7.99 -6.45
CA ALA A 48 -5.64 -8.93 -7.17
C ALA A 48 -5.68 -10.33 -6.55
N GLN A 49 -5.69 -10.43 -5.23
CA GLN A 49 -5.81 -11.70 -4.50
C GLN A 49 -7.16 -12.36 -4.73
N ASP A 50 -8.27 -11.63 -4.51
CA ASP A 50 -9.62 -12.20 -4.58
C ASP A 50 -10.07 -12.56 -6.00
N LEU A 51 -9.47 -11.95 -7.02
CA LEU A 51 -9.75 -12.22 -8.42
C LEU A 51 -8.77 -13.21 -9.07
N GLY A 52 -7.84 -13.79 -8.32
CA GLY A 52 -6.84 -14.70 -8.86
C GLY A 52 -5.90 -14.04 -9.88
N LEU A 53 -5.68 -12.71 -9.77
CA LEU A 53 -4.81 -12.03 -10.73
C LEU A 53 -3.33 -12.38 -10.51
N PHE A 54 -2.94 -12.72 -9.29
CA PHE A 54 -1.58 -13.19 -9.04
C PHE A 54 -1.33 -14.52 -9.76
N GLU A 55 -2.24 -15.48 -9.64
CA GLU A 55 -2.19 -16.77 -10.31
C GLU A 55 -2.24 -16.62 -11.84
N LYS A 56 -3.07 -15.68 -12.34
CA LYS A 56 -3.11 -15.32 -13.76
C LYS A 56 -1.72 -14.97 -14.29
N TYR A 57 -0.94 -14.23 -13.51
CA TYR A 57 0.43 -13.83 -13.86
C TYR A 57 1.51 -14.81 -13.40
N GLY A 58 1.14 -15.97 -12.84
CA GLY A 58 2.06 -17.07 -12.52
C GLY A 58 2.63 -17.02 -11.11
N LEU A 59 2.02 -16.28 -10.19
CA LEU A 59 2.45 -16.17 -8.80
C LEU A 59 1.48 -16.88 -7.86
N ASP A 60 2.01 -17.67 -6.94
CA ASP A 60 1.31 -18.17 -5.75
C ASP A 60 1.60 -17.21 -4.59
N VAL A 61 0.67 -16.28 -4.35
CA VAL A 61 0.91 -15.16 -3.43
C VAL A 61 0.38 -15.45 -2.04
N ASN A 62 1.29 -15.38 -1.06
CA ASN A 62 0.95 -15.26 0.35
C ASN A 62 0.95 -13.77 0.77
N LEU A 63 -0.24 -13.20 0.98
CA LEU A 63 -0.41 -11.79 1.36
C LEU A 63 -0.58 -11.67 2.88
N ILE A 64 0.42 -11.11 3.58
CA ILE A 64 0.45 -11.04 5.04
C ILE A 64 0.42 -9.61 5.58
N TYR A 65 -0.33 -9.41 6.67
CA TYR A 65 -0.35 -8.14 7.39
C TYR A 65 0.75 -8.12 8.46
N ILE A 66 1.64 -7.11 8.39
CA ILE A 66 2.66 -6.84 9.41
C ILE A 66 2.49 -5.37 9.84
N ALA A 67 1.95 -5.13 11.02
CA ALA A 67 1.54 -3.82 11.54
C ALA A 67 2.69 -2.81 11.76
N SER A 68 3.71 -2.77 10.90
CA SER A 68 4.81 -1.79 10.95
C SER A 68 5.66 -1.87 9.69
N GLY A 69 5.91 -0.73 9.04
CA GLY A 69 6.84 -0.65 7.92
C GLY A 69 8.27 -1.07 8.30
N VAL A 70 8.73 -0.72 9.50
CA VAL A 70 10.05 -1.12 10.00
C VAL A 70 10.13 -2.64 10.20
N THR A 71 9.09 -3.26 10.76
CA THR A 71 9.03 -4.72 10.93
C THR A 71 8.95 -5.43 9.59
N SER A 72 8.17 -4.89 8.63
CA SER A 72 8.11 -5.40 7.25
C SER A 72 9.48 -5.35 6.57
N VAL A 73 10.23 -4.25 6.74
CA VAL A 73 11.62 -4.14 6.25
C VAL A 73 12.52 -5.22 6.84
N ASN A 74 12.43 -5.48 8.15
CA ASN A 74 13.22 -6.53 8.78
C ASN A 74 12.85 -7.92 8.23
N ALA A 75 11.57 -8.19 7.99
CA ALA A 75 11.11 -9.43 7.36
C ALA A 75 11.65 -9.59 5.93
N LEU A 76 11.70 -8.49 5.14
CA LEU A 76 12.29 -8.48 3.80
C LEU A 76 13.80 -8.77 3.84
N LEU A 77 14.54 -8.11 4.74
CA LEU A 77 15.98 -8.34 4.91
C LEU A 77 16.32 -9.75 5.42
N GLY A 78 15.42 -10.33 6.20
CA GLY A 78 15.52 -11.71 6.68
C GLY A 78 15.05 -12.77 5.68
N GLY A 79 14.57 -12.35 4.48
CA GLY A 79 14.08 -13.27 3.44
C GLY A 79 12.72 -13.92 3.72
N SER A 80 11.99 -13.45 4.76
CA SER A 80 10.65 -13.97 5.08
C SER A 80 9.55 -13.42 4.17
N VAL A 81 9.81 -12.31 3.49
CA VAL A 81 8.93 -11.72 2.48
C VAL A 81 9.75 -11.27 1.28
N ASP A 82 9.15 -11.27 0.10
CA ASP A 82 9.76 -10.85 -1.16
C ASP A 82 9.53 -9.36 -1.46
N ILE A 83 8.37 -8.86 -1.04
CA ILE A 83 7.94 -7.47 -1.23
C ILE A 83 7.33 -6.92 0.06
N ILE A 84 7.55 -5.63 0.28
CA ILE A 84 6.81 -4.87 1.28
C ILE A 84 5.96 -3.78 0.62
N ALA A 85 4.73 -3.61 1.08
CA ALA A 85 3.86 -2.48 0.78
C ALA A 85 3.74 -1.60 2.04
N ALA A 86 4.63 -0.60 2.14
CA ALA A 86 4.79 0.25 3.32
C ALA A 86 5.12 1.70 2.93
N SER A 87 5.31 2.57 3.91
CA SER A 87 5.81 3.92 3.64
C SER A 87 7.24 3.86 3.08
N GLY A 88 7.53 4.65 2.06
CA GLY A 88 8.86 4.80 1.46
C GLY A 88 9.91 5.23 2.47
N SER A 89 9.53 6.05 3.48
CA SER A 89 10.41 6.43 4.58
C SER A 89 11.00 5.21 5.32
N SER A 90 10.24 4.11 5.45
CA SER A 90 10.75 2.88 6.09
C SER A 90 11.86 2.23 5.26
N ALA A 91 11.70 2.17 3.93
CA ALA A 91 12.70 1.63 3.01
C ALA A 91 13.94 2.54 2.95
N VAL A 92 13.76 3.86 2.83
CA VAL A 92 14.85 4.85 2.82
C VAL A 92 15.63 4.83 4.14
N GLY A 93 14.93 4.79 5.28
CA GLY A 93 15.57 4.71 6.59
C GLY A 93 16.39 3.44 6.79
N ALA A 94 15.99 2.32 6.20
CA ALA A 94 16.78 1.11 6.19
C ALA A 94 17.98 1.22 5.23
N ALA A 95 17.78 1.78 4.04
CA ALA A 95 18.86 2.02 3.09
C ALA A 95 19.93 2.97 3.65
N ALA A 96 19.53 3.97 4.46
CA ALA A 96 20.45 4.84 5.18
C ALA A 96 21.34 4.09 6.17
N ARG A 97 20.95 2.92 6.62
CA ARG A 97 21.72 2.01 7.47
C ARG A 97 22.44 0.91 6.68
N GLY A 98 22.52 1.06 5.36
CA GLY A 98 23.23 0.12 4.48
C GLY A 98 22.38 -1.02 3.92
N ALA A 99 21.06 -1.06 4.17
CA ALA A 99 20.20 -2.10 3.62
C ALA A 99 20.05 -1.93 2.09
N PRO A 100 20.25 -2.98 1.29
CA PRO A 100 20.20 -2.91 -0.18
C PRO A 100 18.75 -2.91 -0.71
N LEU A 101 17.93 -1.96 -0.26
CA LEU A 101 16.53 -1.84 -0.64
C LEU A 101 16.31 -0.87 -1.79
N VAL A 102 15.23 -1.06 -2.52
CA VAL A 102 14.80 -0.21 -3.63
C VAL A 102 13.28 -0.19 -3.72
N ILE A 103 12.72 0.97 -4.04
CA ILE A 103 11.28 1.16 -4.31
C ILE A 103 11.06 0.96 -5.81
N ILE A 104 10.12 0.08 -6.17
CA ILE A 104 9.87 -0.32 -7.56
C ILE A 104 8.50 0.12 -8.09
N ALA A 105 7.58 0.49 -7.20
CA ALA A 105 6.23 0.96 -7.56
C ALA A 105 5.59 1.68 -6.36
N SER A 106 4.39 2.25 -6.54
CA SER A 106 3.61 2.85 -5.47
C SER A 106 2.10 2.64 -5.68
N LEU A 107 1.38 2.41 -4.58
CA LEU A 107 -0.09 2.43 -4.52
C LEU A 107 -0.62 3.85 -4.20
N GLY A 108 0.22 4.87 -4.30
CA GLY A 108 -0.13 6.25 -4.03
C GLY A 108 0.18 6.70 -2.59
N HIS A 109 -0.38 7.83 -2.22
CA HIS A 109 -0.17 8.42 -0.91
C HIS A 109 -1.29 8.06 0.07
N ILE A 110 -1.00 8.16 1.37
CA ILE A 110 -2.04 8.11 2.38
C ILE A 110 -2.55 9.54 2.60
N ALA A 111 -3.85 9.75 2.37
CA ALA A 111 -4.52 11.01 2.67
C ALA A 111 -4.72 11.12 4.20
N TYR A 112 -3.72 11.63 4.91
CA TYR A 112 -3.82 11.88 6.33
C TYR A 112 -4.50 13.22 6.60
N LYS A 113 -5.31 13.25 7.66
CA LYS A 113 -5.86 14.45 8.28
C LYS A 113 -5.38 14.58 9.71
N LEU A 114 -5.07 15.80 10.12
CA LEU A 114 -4.85 16.12 11.52
C LEU A 114 -6.21 16.23 12.20
N VAL A 115 -6.44 15.35 13.15
CA VAL A 115 -7.71 15.19 13.86
C VAL A 115 -7.46 15.44 15.34
N ALA A 116 -8.36 16.17 15.97
CA ALA A 116 -8.30 16.52 17.38
C ALA A 116 -9.58 16.11 18.12
N ASN A 117 -9.49 16.11 19.45
CA ASN A 117 -10.63 16.00 20.35
C ASN A 117 -11.70 17.04 19.97
N PRO A 118 -13.01 16.72 20.04
CA PRO A 118 -14.09 17.62 19.64
C PRO A 118 -14.07 19.02 20.26
N SER A 119 -13.48 19.15 21.43
CA SER A 119 -13.33 20.45 22.13
C SER A 119 -12.27 21.36 21.49
N ILE A 120 -11.41 20.81 20.61
CA ILE A 120 -10.33 21.56 19.95
C ILE A 120 -10.75 21.77 18.49
N THR A 121 -11.25 22.96 18.18
CA THR A 121 -11.84 23.28 16.88
C THR A 121 -10.94 24.13 15.98
N THR A 122 -9.79 24.57 16.49
CA THR A 122 -8.84 25.43 15.75
C THR A 122 -7.42 24.94 15.91
N ILE A 123 -6.54 25.33 14.97
CA ILE A 123 -5.10 25.05 15.05
C ILE A 123 -4.48 25.66 16.32
N GLN A 124 -4.86 26.87 16.68
CA GLN A 124 -4.38 27.55 17.89
C GLN A 124 -4.78 26.83 19.17
N GLY A 125 -5.93 26.13 19.16
CA GLY A 125 -6.38 25.31 20.29
C GLY A 125 -5.47 24.11 20.58
N LEU A 126 -4.53 23.79 19.68
CA LEU A 126 -3.51 22.76 19.90
C LEU A 126 -2.35 23.23 20.79
N LYS A 127 -2.19 24.54 21.06
CA LYS A 127 -1.10 25.00 21.93
C LYS A 127 -1.21 24.40 23.33
N GLY A 128 -0.09 23.90 23.83
CA GLY A 128 0.00 23.17 25.10
C GLY A 128 -0.54 21.73 25.06
N LYS A 129 -0.98 21.24 23.90
CA LYS A 129 -1.62 19.94 23.73
C LYS A 129 -0.66 18.83 23.33
N ILE A 130 -1.07 17.59 23.58
CA ILE A 130 -0.33 16.37 23.25
C ILE A 130 -0.81 15.84 21.90
N ILE A 131 0.09 15.77 20.93
CA ILE A 131 -0.18 15.18 19.61
C ILE A 131 0.51 13.84 19.52
N GLY A 132 -0.28 12.77 19.26
CA GLY A 132 0.22 11.42 19.18
C GLY A 132 0.63 11.02 17.76
N SER A 133 1.91 10.65 17.56
CA SER A 133 2.37 9.91 16.37
C SER A 133 2.31 8.40 16.59
N SER A 134 2.65 7.57 15.57
CA SER A 134 2.76 6.13 15.75
C SER A 134 4.05 5.76 16.50
N ARG A 135 5.15 5.70 15.80
CA ARG A 135 6.49 5.38 16.34
C ARG A 135 7.48 6.41 15.81
N ILE A 136 8.54 6.63 16.56
CA ILE A 136 9.66 7.47 16.09
C ILE A 136 10.19 6.92 14.77
N GLY A 137 10.34 7.78 13.77
CA GLY A 137 10.84 7.42 12.45
C GLY A 137 9.81 6.70 11.55
N ALA A 138 8.55 6.61 11.97
CA ALA A 138 7.46 6.13 11.11
C ALA A 138 6.81 7.28 10.33
N GLY A 139 6.06 6.95 9.27
CA GLY A 139 5.47 7.94 8.37
C GLY A 139 4.62 9.01 9.06
N THR A 140 3.86 8.66 10.11
CA THR A 140 3.07 9.67 10.87
C THR A 140 3.91 10.58 11.74
N ASP A 141 5.08 10.13 12.19
CA ASP A 141 6.00 10.95 12.96
C ASP A 141 6.61 12.05 12.08
N TYR A 142 7.12 11.67 10.92
CA TYR A 142 7.64 12.65 9.94
C TYR A 142 6.54 13.56 9.40
N ALA A 143 5.38 13.02 9.09
CA ALA A 143 4.25 13.81 8.61
C ALA A 143 3.85 14.91 9.60
N LEU A 144 3.79 14.61 10.91
CA LEU A 144 3.50 15.61 11.94
C LEU A 144 4.64 16.61 12.12
N LYS A 145 5.89 16.18 12.10
CA LYS A 145 7.05 17.07 12.20
C LYS A 145 7.11 18.07 11.04
N ARG A 146 6.63 17.68 9.86
CA ARG A 146 6.55 18.54 8.68
C ARG A 146 5.29 19.42 8.67
N LEU A 147 4.16 18.90 9.16
CA LEU A 147 2.89 19.62 9.19
C LEU A 147 2.86 20.74 10.22
N LEU A 148 3.26 20.44 11.46
CA LEU A 148 3.10 21.36 12.58
C LEU A 148 3.77 22.72 12.36
N PRO A 149 5.03 22.82 11.83
CA PRO A 149 5.61 24.12 11.50
C PRO A 149 4.83 24.87 10.42
N LYS A 150 4.26 24.19 9.42
CA LYS A 150 3.41 24.83 8.39
C LYS A 150 2.10 25.38 8.96
N LEU A 151 1.66 24.87 10.11
CA LEU A 151 0.51 25.36 10.86
C LEU A 151 0.89 26.42 11.90
N GLY A 152 2.16 26.84 11.97
CA GLY A 152 2.66 27.81 12.94
C GLY A 152 2.82 27.25 14.36
N LEU A 153 3.00 25.91 14.48
CA LEU A 153 3.21 25.20 15.74
C LEU A 153 4.59 24.54 15.77
N THR A 154 5.36 24.80 16.82
CA THR A 154 6.70 24.21 17.00
C THR A 154 6.61 23.02 17.96
N PRO A 155 6.94 21.78 17.49
CA PRO A 155 7.04 20.62 18.38
C PRO A 155 8.06 20.85 19.50
N GLY A 156 7.70 20.47 20.72
CA GLY A 156 8.52 20.67 21.92
C GLY A 156 8.42 22.08 22.54
N LYS A 157 7.82 23.06 21.84
CA LYS A 157 7.59 24.41 22.35
C LYS A 157 6.10 24.71 22.46
N ASP A 158 5.37 24.67 21.34
CA ASP A 158 3.95 24.98 21.28
C ASP A 158 3.07 23.75 21.53
N VAL A 159 3.55 22.57 21.15
CA VAL A 159 2.85 21.27 21.29
C VAL A 159 3.81 20.18 21.72
N GLN A 160 3.32 19.18 22.44
CA GLN A 160 4.09 17.97 22.75
C GLN A 160 3.80 16.92 21.68
N LEU A 161 4.80 16.56 20.88
CA LEU A 161 4.70 15.44 19.92
C LEU A 161 5.23 14.18 20.57
N ILE A 162 4.38 13.17 20.81
CA ILE A 162 4.76 11.93 21.47
C ILE A 162 4.55 10.71 20.58
N PRO A 163 5.48 9.75 20.58
CA PRO A 163 5.25 8.44 19.95
C PRO A 163 4.36 7.59 20.85
N THR A 164 3.22 7.13 20.34
CA THR A 164 2.30 6.28 21.11
C THR A 164 2.69 4.80 21.12
N GLY A 165 3.57 4.38 20.22
CA GLY A 165 3.87 2.97 19.98
C GLY A 165 2.82 2.25 19.12
N ILE A 166 1.69 2.89 18.82
CA ILE A 166 0.54 2.33 18.12
C ILE A 166 0.57 2.75 16.64
N SER A 167 0.69 1.78 15.76
CA SER A 167 0.73 2.02 14.30
C SER A 167 -0.64 2.31 13.70
N GLU A 168 -1.68 1.68 14.23
CA GLU A 168 -3.05 1.76 13.73
C GLU A 168 -3.71 3.09 14.12
N SER A 169 -4.22 3.80 13.11
CA SER A 169 -4.83 5.13 13.30
C SER A 169 -6.11 5.07 14.14
N ASP A 170 -6.93 4.05 13.95
CA ASP A 170 -8.17 3.84 14.70
C ASP A 170 -7.91 3.71 16.21
N ARG A 171 -6.87 2.98 16.60
CA ARG A 171 -6.46 2.85 18.01
C ARG A 171 -5.95 4.16 18.59
N ARG A 172 -5.19 4.95 17.82
CA ARG A 172 -4.76 6.28 18.25
C ARG A 172 -5.94 7.24 18.40
N LEU A 173 -6.95 7.14 17.52
CA LEU A 173 -8.19 7.90 17.66
C LEU A 173 -8.94 7.50 18.94
N VAL A 174 -8.98 6.23 19.31
CA VAL A 174 -9.56 5.79 20.60
C VAL A 174 -8.77 6.37 21.77
N MET A 175 -7.42 6.38 21.73
CA MET A 175 -6.61 7.07 22.76
C MET A 175 -6.96 8.55 22.88
N MET A 176 -7.19 9.22 21.77
CA MET A 176 -7.59 10.62 21.72
C MET A 176 -8.97 10.83 22.35
N LEU A 177 -9.95 10.02 22.01
CA LEU A 177 -11.30 10.07 22.61
C LEU A 177 -11.28 9.75 24.11
N GLN A 178 -10.31 8.98 24.59
CA GLN A 178 -10.06 8.71 26.02
C GLN A 178 -9.27 9.82 26.72
N GLY A 179 -8.89 10.90 26.02
CA GLY A 179 -8.12 12.00 26.58
C GLY A 179 -6.64 11.71 26.89
N LYS A 180 -6.09 10.59 26.37
CA LYS A 180 -4.66 10.24 26.55
C LYS A 180 -3.73 11.03 25.63
N ILE A 181 -4.25 11.49 24.51
CA ILE A 181 -3.65 12.44 23.57
C ILE A 181 -4.76 13.39 23.12
N ASP A 182 -4.41 14.59 22.66
CA ASP A 182 -5.38 15.60 22.23
C ASP A 182 -5.64 15.57 20.73
N ALA A 183 -4.65 15.15 19.93
CA ALA A 183 -4.74 15.07 18.48
C ALA A 183 -3.85 13.95 17.91
N THR A 184 -4.15 13.52 16.69
CA THR A 184 -3.35 12.54 15.94
C THR A 184 -3.62 12.66 14.44
N LEU A 185 -2.85 11.91 13.62
CA LEU A 185 -3.16 11.71 12.20
C LEU A 185 -4.08 10.50 12.03
N ALA A 186 -5.09 10.67 11.19
CA ALA A 186 -6.01 9.62 10.79
C ALA A 186 -6.30 9.66 9.29
N THR A 187 -6.76 8.54 8.74
CA THR A 187 -7.21 8.42 7.36
C THR A 187 -8.72 8.59 7.26
N ASP A 188 -9.23 8.92 6.07
CA ASP A 188 -10.66 9.14 5.85
C ASP A 188 -11.53 7.94 6.24
N ASP A 189 -11.09 6.72 5.95
CA ASP A 189 -11.80 5.49 6.33
C ASP A 189 -11.95 5.36 7.86
N ASN A 190 -10.90 5.69 8.62
CA ASN A 190 -10.99 5.67 10.09
C ASN A 190 -11.95 6.74 10.62
N LEU A 191 -11.92 7.94 10.02
CA LEU A 191 -12.83 9.03 10.42
C LEU A 191 -14.29 8.69 10.13
N LEU A 192 -14.53 8.14 8.96
CA LEU A 192 -15.86 7.72 8.54
C LEU A 192 -16.39 6.58 9.42
N GLN A 193 -15.56 5.58 9.74
CA GLN A 193 -15.94 4.48 10.64
C GLN A 193 -16.32 4.96 12.03
N LEU A 194 -15.53 5.86 12.62
CA LEU A 194 -15.82 6.39 13.94
C LEU A 194 -17.01 7.35 13.92
N GLY A 195 -17.15 8.16 12.88
CA GLY A 195 -18.31 9.03 12.67
C GLY A 195 -19.62 8.23 12.56
N ALA A 196 -19.62 7.11 11.83
CA ALA A 196 -20.77 6.20 11.74
C ALA A 196 -21.15 5.57 13.09
N ARG A 197 -20.19 5.44 14.03
CA ARG A 197 -20.43 5.00 15.42
C ARG A 197 -20.80 6.14 16.37
N GLY A 198 -21.06 7.36 15.84
CA GLY A 198 -21.46 8.53 16.60
C GLY A 198 -20.33 9.31 17.25
N ALA A 199 -19.06 8.97 16.98
CA ALA A 199 -17.94 9.74 17.49
C ALA A 199 -17.89 11.14 16.82
N LYS A 200 -17.83 12.19 17.62
CA LYS A 200 -17.55 13.54 17.14
C LYS A 200 -16.04 13.73 17.09
N LEU A 201 -15.54 14.32 16.02
CA LEU A 201 -14.12 14.54 15.78
C LEU A 201 -13.93 15.93 15.15
N SER A 202 -12.86 16.63 15.50
CA SER A 202 -12.48 17.89 14.85
C SER A 202 -11.40 17.60 13.82
N VAL A 203 -11.69 17.75 12.54
CA VAL A 203 -10.69 17.72 11.46
C VAL A 203 -10.09 19.12 11.32
N LEU A 204 -8.82 19.28 11.67
CA LEU A 204 -8.15 20.57 11.73
C LEU A 204 -7.37 20.92 10.46
N ALA A 205 -6.81 19.92 9.79
CA ALA A 205 -6.05 20.11 8.55
C ALA A 205 -6.02 18.83 7.71
N ASP A 206 -6.02 18.99 6.41
CA ASP A 206 -5.65 17.96 5.44
C ASP A 206 -4.17 18.16 5.08
N LEU A 207 -3.36 17.09 5.19
CA LEU A 207 -1.93 17.18 4.95
C LEU A 207 -1.62 17.52 3.49
N TYR A 208 -2.37 16.92 2.57
CA TYR A 208 -2.16 17.13 1.14
C TYR A 208 -2.44 18.59 0.75
N GLU A 209 -3.54 19.18 1.25
CA GLU A 209 -3.87 20.58 1.04
C GLU A 209 -2.84 21.53 1.66
N LYS A 210 -2.16 21.09 2.72
CA LYS A 210 -1.06 21.84 3.35
C LYS A 210 0.30 21.61 2.69
N GLY A 211 0.33 20.91 1.54
CA GLY A 211 1.57 20.61 0.85
C GLY A 211 2.52 19.69 1.64
N VAL A 212 1.95 18.81 2.45
CA VAL A 212 2.69 17.75 3.14
C VAL A 212 2.42 16.44 2.42
N TYR A 213 3.28 16.13 1.46
CA TYR A 213 3.22 14.89 0.71
C TYR A 213 4.02 13.82 1.44
N THR A 214 3.36 12.74 1.79
CA THR A 214 3.97 11.58 2.45
C THR A 214 3.99 10.40 1.50
N THR A 215 5.04 9.59 1.58
CA THR A 215 5.01 8.26 0.98
C THR A 215 4.05 7.40 1.80
N GLY A 216 3.08 6.78 1.15
CA GLY A 216 2.04 6.07 1.89
C GLY A 216 2.04 4.57 1.72
N SER A 217 2.24 4.13 0.51
CA SER A 217 2.05 2.76 0.09
C SER A 217 3.02 2.40 -1.01
N ASP A 218 4.29 2.64 -0.78
CA ASP A 218 5.32 2.27 -1.75
C ASP A 218 5.59 0.78 -1.70
N ILE A 219 5.92 0.25 -2.84
CA ILE A 219 6.28 -1.15 -3.05
C ILE A 219 7.80 -1.21 -3.10
N ALA A 220 8.40 -1.84 -2.11
CA ALA A 220 9.85 -1.99 -2.05
C ALA A 220 10.27 -3.47 -1.97
N THR A 221 11.45 -3.74 -2.49
CA THR A 221 12.10 -5.05 -2.47
C THR A 221 13.61 -4.88 -2.28
N SER A 222 14.37 -5.98 -2.20
CA SER A 222 15.82 -5.92 -2.20
C SER A 222 16.38 -5.77 -3.62
N ARG A 223 17.51 -5.08 -3.75
CA ARG A 223 18.23 -5.00 -5.05
C ARG A 223 18.68 -6.37 -5.54
N GLN A 224 18.92 -7.31 -4.62
CA GLN A 224 19.23 -8.69 -4.96
C GLN A 224 18.03 -9.36 -5.62
N LEU A 225 16.84 -9.32 -5.00
CA LEU A 225 15.64 -9.94 -5.55
C LEU A 225 15.25 -9.31 -6.90
N LEU A 226 15.41 -7.99 -7.04
CA LEU A 226 15.17 -7.31 -8.32
C LEU A 226 16.04 -7.87 -9.45
N LYS A 227 17.29 -8.25 -9.14
CA LYS A 227 18.21 -8.87 -10.10
C LYS A 227 17.88 -10.34 -10.35
N GLU A 228 17.53 -11.09 -9.32
CA GLU A 228 17.32 -12.56 -9.39
C GLU A 228 15.93 -12.92 -9.92
N ARG A 229 14.90 -12.16 -9.55
CA ARG A 229 13.49 -12.47 -9.85
C ARG A 229 12.74 -11.30 -10.53
N PRO A 230 13.30 -10.65 -11.57
CA PRO A 230 12.65 -9.49 -12.21
C PRO A 230 11.32 -9.85 -12.88
N ARG A 231 11.17 -11.09 -13.37
CA ARG A 231 9.92 -11.56 -13.99
C ARG A 231 8.79 -11.63 -12.97
N GLN A 232 9.05 -12.18 -11.78
CA GLN A 232 8.07 -12.29 -10.71
C GLN A 232 7.67 -10.90 -10.18
N LEU A 233 8.64 -10.00 -9.99
CA LEU A 233 8.36 -8.62 -9.59
C LEU A 233 7.52 -7.88 -10.64
N LYS A 234 7.80 -8.08 -11.92
CA LYS A 234 6.99 -7.53 -13.02
C LYS A 234 5.59 -8.11 -13.01
N ALA A 235 5.44 -9.44 -12.85
CA ALA A 235 4.16 -10.13 -12.73
C ALA A 235 3.32 -9.59 -11.56
N PHE A 236 3.96 -9.35 -10.40
CA PHE A 236 3.31 -8.70 -9.27
C PHE A 236 2.78 -7.30 -9.62
N ILE A 237 3.60 -6.44 -10.24
CA ILE A 237 3.18 -5.10 -10.67
C ILE A 237 2.00 -5.18 -11.64
N MET A 238 2.04 -6.14 -12.58
CA MET A 238 0.94 -6.36 -13.54
C MET A 238 -0.36 -6.74 -12.82
N ALA A 239 -0.33 -7.71 -11.91
CA ALA A 239 -1.50 -8.16 -11.16
C ALA A 239 -2.10 -7.02 -10.31
N MET A 240 -1.27 -6.29 -9.59
CA MET A 240 -1.67 -5.14 -8.77
C MET A 240 -2.29 -4.03 -9.62
N THR A 241 -1.71 -3.73 -10.78
CA THR A 241 -2.21 -2.67 -11.67
C THR A 241 -3.52 -3.08 -12.34
N GLU A 242 -3.65 -4.34 -12.76
CA GLU A 242 -4.92 -4.87 -13.27
C GLU A 242 -5.99 -4.86 -12.18
N GLY A 243 -5.64 -5.20 -10.94
CA GLY A 243 -6.52 -5.06 -9.77
C GLY A 243 -7.01 -3.62 -9.58
N THR A 244 -6.13 -2.63 -9.80
CA THR A 244 -6.51 -1.20 -9.77
C THR A 244 -7.51 -0.88 -10.89
N ALA A 245 -7.22 -1.30 -12.12
CA ALA A 245 -8.10 -1.06 -13.28
C ALA A 245 -9.47 -1.69 -13.07
N TYR A 246 -9.49 -2.96 -12.65
CA TYR A 246 -10.72 -3.68 -12.33
C TYR A 246 -11.53 -2.97 -11.24
N GLY A 247 -10.87 -2.63 -10.14
CA GLY A 247 -11.52 -1.99 -9.00
C GLY A 247 -12.15 -0.64 -9.33
N ARG A 248 -11.55 0.12 -10.25
CA ARG A 248 -12.10 1.38 -10.75
C ARG A 248 -13.35 1.18 -11.60
N ALA A 249 -13.42 0.09 -12.37
CA ALA A 249 -14.51 -0.21 -13.29
C ALA A 249 -15.68 -0.97 -12.62
N HIS A 250 -15.43 -1.71 -11.53
CA HIS A 250 -16.40 -2.63 -10.93
C HIS A 250 -16.67 -2.30 -9.45
N LYS A 251 -17.34 -1.14 -9.23
CA LYS A 251 -17.63 -0.59 -7.89
C LYS A 251 -18.21 -1.62 -6.92
N ASP A 252 -19.30 -2.30 -7.30
CA ASP A 252 -20.02 -3.19 -6.37
C ASP A 252 -19.19 -4.40 -5.93
N GLN A 253 -18.43 -4.99 -6.85
CA GLN A 253 -17.54 -6.10 -6.50
C GLN A 253 -16.38 -5.62 -5.64
N THR A 254 -15.84 -4.46 -5.93
CA THR A 254 -14.78 -3.83 -5.13
C THR A 254 -15.27 -3.52 -3.72
N MET A 255 -16.49 -3.01 -3.56
CA MET A 255 -17.08 -2.78 -2.24
C MET A 255 -17.23 -4.09 -1.45
N ARG A 256 -17.58 -5.23 -2.09
CA ARG A 256 -17.60 -6.54 -1.43
C ARG A 256 -16.21 -6.96 -0.94
N ILE A 257 -15.17 -6.71 -1.75
CA ILE A 257 -13.78 -6.98 -1.36
C ILE A 257 -13.37 -6.07 -0.19
N TYR A 258 -13.63 -4.77 -0.26
CA TYR A 258 -13.36 -3.86 0.85
C TYR A 258 -14.09 -4.27 2.13
N ARG A 259 -15.37 -4.69 2.05
CA ARG A 259 -16.13 -5.23 3.19
C ARG A 259 -15.39 -6.40 3.85
N LYS A 260 -14.90 -7.35 3.05
CA LYS A 260 -14.17 -8.53 3.53
C LYS A 260 -12.91 -8.15 4.32
N TYR A 261 -12.08 -7.24 3.78
CA TYR A 261 -10.77 -6.93 4.35
C TYR A 261 -10.81 -5.83 5.42
N LEU A 262 -11.66 -4.83 5.26
CA LEU A 262 -11.80 -3.72 6.21
C LEU A 262 -12.76 -4.03 7.36
N LYS A 263 -13.57 -5.09 7.24
CA LYS A 263 -14.63 -5.43 8.21
C LYS A 263 -15.64 -4.30 8.41
N ILE A 264 -16.02 -3.64 7.32
CA ILE A 264 -16.97 -2.54 7.28
C ILE A 264 -18.24 -3.05 6.61
N GLU A 265 -19.41 -2.85 7.26
CA GLU A 265 -20.70 -3.29 6.73
C GLU A 265 -21.49 -2.14 6.06
N ASP A 266 -21.26 -0.88 6.47
CA ASP A 266 -21.99 0.29 5.95
C ASP A 266 -21.69 0.53 4.46
N PRO A 267 -22.70 0.43 3.55
CA PRO A 267 -22.49 0.61 2.12
C PRO A 267 -22.02 2.03 1.74
N LYS A 268 -22.50 3.07 2.45
CA LYS A 268 -22.11 4.46 2.17
C LYS A 268 -20.65 4.69 2.49
N LEU A 269 -20.18 4.06 3.56
CA LEU A 269 -18.77 4.12 3.94
C LEU A 269 -17.90 3.38 2.93
N LEU A 270 -18.30 2.17 2.50
CA LEU A 270 -17.59 1.43 1.46
C LEU A 270 -17.53 2.19 0.13
N GLU A 271 -18.63 2.88 -0.25
CA GLU A 271 -18.65 3.74 -1.43
C GLU A 271 -17.67 4.91 -1.31
N SER A 272 -17.63 5.56 -0.14
CA SER A 272 -16.68 6.65 0.12
C SER A 272 -15.24 6.15 0.06
N ILE A 273 -14.95 4.97 0.59
CA ILE A 273 -13.62 4.33 0.50
C ILE A 273 -13.26 4.04 -0.95
N HIS A 274 -14.15 3.45 -1.74
CA HIS A 274 -13.93 3.23 -3.16
C HIS A 274 -13.60 4.54 -3.89
N LYS A 275 -14.39 5.59 -3.67
CA LYS A 275 -14.20 6.91 -4.27
C LYS A 275 -12.87 7.53 -3.88
N ASN A 276 -12.57 7.58 -2.58
CA ASN A 276 -11.40 8.29 -2.07
C ASN A 276 -10.09 7.58 -2.43
N TYR A 277 -10.07 6.25 -2.43
CA TYR A 277 -8.85 5.50 -2.72
C TYR A 277 -8.72 5.11 -4.19
N LEU A 278 -9.58 4.26 -4.72
CA LEU A 278 -9.41 3.77 -6.08
C LEU A 278 -9.62 4.84 -7.16
N LEU A 279 -10.56 5.75 -6.95
CA LEU A 279 -10.79 6.85 -7.90
C LEU A 279 -9.95 8.08 -7.58
N GLY A 280 -9.51 8.26 -6.34
CA GLY A 280 -8.78 9.43 -5.84
C GLY A 280 -7.27 9.20 -5.75
N THR A 281 -6.80 8.58 -4.67
CA THR A 281 -5.38 8.58 -4.29
C THR A 281 -4.52 7.52 -4.97
N ILE A 282 -5.11 6.38 -5.37
CA ILE A 282 -4.36 5.28 -6.01
C ILE A 282 -4.15 5.61 -7.49
N PRO A 283 -2.89 5.70 -7.95
CA PRO A 283 -2.61 6.07 -9.33
C PRO A 283 -2.96 4.92 -10.30
N MET A 284 -3.40 5.27 -11.51
CA MET A 284 -3.64 4.28 -12.58
C MET A 284 -2.33 3.61 -13.04
N ARG A 285 -1.25 4.37 -13.06
CA ARG A 285 0.11 3.88 -13.32
C ARG A 285 0.87 3.98 -12.01
N PRO A 286 1.40 2.88 -11.48
CA PRO A 286 1.89 2.83 -10.10
C PRO A 286 3.30 3.45 -9.93
N TYR A 287 3.51 4.63 -10.52
CA TYR A 287 4.76 5.38 -10.34
C TYR A 287 4.81 6.01 -8.94
N PRO A 288 5.93 5.86 -8.21
CA PRO A 288 6.16 6.59 -6.97
C PRO A 288 6.18 8.10 -7.18
N ARG A 289 5.69 8.85 -6.20
CA ARG A 289 5.78 10.30 -6.22
C ARG A 289 7.15 10.73 -5.70
N GLU A 290 8.05 11.12 -6.58
CA GLU A 290 9.43 11.48 -6.23
C GLU A 290 9.49 12.60 -5.20
N GLU A 291 8.63 13.63 -5.30
CA GLU A 291 8.54 14.72 -4.34
C GLU A 291 8.24 14.25 -2.91
N ALA A 292 7.32 13.29 -2.75
CA ALA A 292 7.00 12.72 -1.45
C ALA A 292 8.19 11.95 -0.88
N LEU A 293 8.89 11.19 -1.71
CA LEU A 293 10.08 10.45 -1.30
C LEU A 293 11.25 11.40 -0.98
N GLN A 294 11.41 12.49 -1.75
CA GLN A 294 12.42 13.52 -1.47
C GLN A 294 12.16 14.18 -0.12
N ASN A 295 10.90 14.46 0.20
CA ASN A 295 10.49 14.96 1.51
C ASN A 295 10.91 14.01 2.64
N ASP A 296 10.66 12.71 2.48
CA ASP A 296 11.05 11.70 3.47
C ASP A 296 12.58 11.62 3.63
N ILE A 297 13.33 11.72 2.52
CA ILE A 297 14.81 11.74 2.56
C ILE A 297 15.32 12.94 3.35
N GLU A 298 14.77 14.13 3.10
CA GLU A 298 15.14 15.36 3.82
C GLU A 298 14.87 15.23 5.32
N ASP A 299 13.67 14.72 5.70
CA ASP A 299 13.31 14.53 7.10
C ASP A 299 14.20 13.50 7.78
N LEU A 300 14.48 12.39 7.09
CA LEU A 300 15.37 11.34 7.58
C LEU A 300 16.82 11.80 7.69
N SER A 301 17.24 12.79 6.91
CA SER A 301 18.60 13.30 6.92
C SER A 301 19.03 13.94 8.25
N TYR A 302 18.06 14.42 9.03
CA TYR A 302 18.30 14.91 10.41
C TYR A 302 18.72 13.78 11.36
N THR A 303 18.23 12.55 11.11
CA THR A 303 18.59 11.37 11.92
C THR A 303 19.73 10.58 11.31
N TYR A 304 19.81 10.54 9.99
CA TYR A 304 20.79 9.78 9.20
C TYR A 304 21.58 10.74 8.29
N PRO A 305 22.72 11.28 8.74
CA PRO A 305 23.52 12.26 7.97
C PRO A 305 23.93 11.79 6.57
N TYR A 306 24.03 10.47 6.36
CA TYR A 306 24.29 9.86 5.04
C TYR A 306 23.25 10.30 3.98
N LEU A 307 22.03 10.60 4.37
CA LEU A 307 20.96 11.01 3.46
C LEU A 307 21.06 12.47 3.02
N LYS A 308 21.91 13.27 3.66
CA LYS A 308 22.07 14.69 3.34
C LYS A 308 22.50 14.87 1.87
N GLY A 309 21.68 15.56 1.09
CA GLY A 309 21.90 15.80 -0.34
C GLY A 309 21.54 14.63 -1.27
N LYS A 310 21.11 13.49 -0.74
CA LYS A 310 20.63 12.37 -1.54
C LYS A 310 19.34 12.72 -2.27
N LYS A 311 19.15 12.14 -3.46
CA LYS A 311 18.00 12.34 -4.31
C LYS A 311 17.07 11.13 -4.30
N ALA A 312 15.77 11.35 -4.45
CA ALA A 312 14.76 10.29 -4.52
C ALA A 312 15.13 9.20 -5.54
N ALA A 313 15.64 9.58 -6.70
CA ALA A 313 16.05 8.66 -7.75
C ALA A 313 17.08 7.60 -7.31
N GLU A 314 17.90 7.86 -6.28
CA GLU A 314 18.88 6.90 -5.77
C GLU A 314 18.21 5.70 -5.04
N PHE A 315 16.96 5.87 -4.61
CA PHE A 315 16.16 4.88 -3.88
C PHE A 315 15.08 4.24 -4.75
N LEU A 316 14.98 4.64 -6.01
CA LEU A 316 13.99 4.14 -6.98
C LEU A 316 14.67 3.23 -8.02
N ASP A 317 13.95 2.20 -8.45
CA ASP A 317 14.20 1.49 -9.69
C ASP A 317 12.89 1.33 -10.47
N LEU A 318 12.74 2.12 -11.51
CA LEU A 318 11.53 2.19 -12.31
C LEU A 318 11.64 1.38 -13.61
N SER A 319 12.67 0.55 -13.76
CA SER A 319 12.95 -0.23 -14.98
C SER A 319 11.78 -1.15 -15.35
N LEU A 320 11.17 -1.80 -14.35
CA LEU A 320 10.01 -2.67 -14.57
C LEU A 320 8.78 -1.89 -15.03
N LEU A 321 8.52 -0.71 -14.46
CA LEU A 321 7.42 0.15 -14.88
C LEU A 321 7.61 0.68 -16.30
N LYS A 322 8.84 1.11 -16.64
CA LYS A 322 9.19 1.55 -18.00
C LYS A 322 9.00 0.41 -19.00
N SER A 323 9.47 -0.81 -18.66
CA SER A 323 9.26 -1.98 -19.51
C SER A 323 7.76 -2.24 -19.76
N LEU A 324 6.91 -2.13 -18.74
CA LEU A 324 5.46 -2.28 -18.88
C LEU A 324 4.83 -1.17 -19.74
N GLU A 325 5.34 0.04 -19.64
CA GLU A 325 4.91 1.17 -20.46
C GLU A 325 5.27 0.95 -21.94
N ASP A 326 6.53 0.60 -22.22
CA ASP A 326 7.05 0.33 -23.57
C ASP A 326 6.32 -0.85 -24.24
N GLU A 327 5.93 -1.86 -23.47
CA GLU A 327 5.12 -2.99 -23.92
C GLU A 327 3.62 -2.63 -24.12
N GLY A 328 3.23 -1.38 -23.83
CA GLY A 328 1.86 -0.90 -23.95
C GLY A 328 0.89 -1.51 -22.93
N PHE A 329 1.38 -2.07 -21.81
CA PHE A 329 0.54 -2.72 -20.80
C PHE A 329 -0.50 -1.76 -20.22
N PHE A 330 -0.09 -0.56 -19.80
CA PHE A 330 -1.00 0.44 -19.26
C PHE A 330 -2.02 0.94 -20.29
N LYS A 331 -1.58 1.09 -21.55
CA LYS A 331 -2.47 1.47 -22.65
C LYS A 331 -3.57 0.42 -22.86
N ARG A 332 -3.23 -0.87 -22.81
CA ARG A 332 -4.23 -1.95 -22.93
C ARG A 332 -5.23 -1.96 -21.76
N LEU A 333 -4.77 -1.65 -20.54
CA LEU A 333 -5.65 -1.65 -19.37
C LEU A 333 -6.60 -0.44 -19.34
N TYR A 334 -6.13 0.72 -19.74
CA TYR A 334 -6.85 1.98 -19.52
C TYR A 334 -7.32 2.66 -20.81
N GLY A 335 -6.96 2.11 -21.98
CA GLY A 335 -7.38 2.65 -23.29
C GLY A 335 -6.73 4.00 -23.66
N LYS A 336 -5.65 4.40 -22.97
CA LYS A 336 -4.98 5.71 -23.15
C LYS A 336 -3.49 5.53 -23.28
#